data_40e2b17516f4e1a216175722d3417a3f
#
_entry.id   40e2b17516f4e1a216175722d3417a3f
#
_cell.length_a   1.000
_cell.length_b   1.000
_cell.length_c   1.000
_cell.angle_alpha   90.00
_cell.angle_beta   90.00
_cell.angle_gamma   90.00
#
_symmetry.space_group_name_H-M   'P 1'
#
loop_
_entity.id
_entity.type
_entity.pdbx_description
1 polymer ?
#
loop_
_entity_poly.entity_id
_entity_poly.type
_entity_poly.pdbx_seq_one_letter_code
_entity_poly.pdbx_strand_id
1 'polypeptide(L)'
;MAGAATAWGIIALVAKQKLDIGLKVYTPIVENMPSGSAIRPGDVLKMRNGKTIEVMNTDAEGRLIMADALAYASEGTPDIICDVATLTGAAYVALGVEIGAVFSNNSSTLDNFLSANRDGFENYHSLPLEQSYKSLIKSSIADMKNSGGRFGGAITAALLLEEFVDDIDWVHLDIAGPGRSRSNDTIYPEGGTGFGVLGYFNFLLDQSNN
;
A
#
# COMPACT_ATOMS: atom_id res chain seq x y z
N MET A 1 -10.55 1.03 6.16
CA MET A 1 -10.76 1.21 4.70
C MET A 1 -10.31 2.60 4.20
N ALA A 2 -9.40 3.28 4.93
CA ALA A 2 -8.90 4.61 4.54
C ALA A 2 -8.20 4.59 3.17
N GLY A 3 -7.39 3.58 2.87
CA GLY A 3 -6.73 3.46 1.56
C GLY A 3 -7.71 3.43 0.38
N ALA A 4 -8.82 2.68 0.48
CA ALA A 4 -9.86 2.69 -0.55
C ALA A 4 -10.48 4.09 -0.71
N ALA A 5 -10.75 4.80 0.40
CA ALA A 5 -11.26 6.16 0.36
C ALA A 5 -10.26 7.14 -0.29
N THR A 6 -8.98 7.01 0.02
CA THR A 6 -7.89 7.76 -0.61
C THR A 6 -7.86 7.52 -2.11
N ALA A 7 -7.92 6.26 -2.57
CA ALA A 7 -7.93 5.93 -4.00
C ALA A 7 -9.12 6.57 -4.75
N TRP A 8 -10.31 6.58 -4.14
CA TRP A 8 -11.48 7.29 -4.68
C TRP A 8 -11.30 8.81 -4.68
N GLY A 9 -10.65 9.37 -3.65
CA GLY A 9 -10.31 10.79 -3.60
C GLY A 9 -9.38 11.21 -4.73
N ILE A 10 -8.38 10.39 -5.04
CA ILE A 10 -7.42 10.63 -6.12
C ILE A 10 -8.11 10.67 -7.47
N ILE A 11 -8.92 9.65 -7.83
CA ILE A 11 -9.61 9.64 -9.14
C ILE A 11 -10.58 10.82 -9.28
N ALA A 12 -11.27 11.19 -8.19
CA ALA A 12 -12.17 12.35 -8.20
C ALA A 12 -11.40 13.66 -8.45
N LEU A 13 -10.23 13.82 -7.82
CA LEU A 13 -9.40 15.01 -7.95
C LEU A 13 -8.74 15.09 -9.34
N VAL A 14 -8.19 13.99 -9.85
CA VAL A 14 -7.62 13.88 -11.20
C VAL A 14 -8.67 14.23 -12.26
N ALA A 15 -9.89 13.67 -12.15
CA ALA A 15 -10.98 13.98 -13.08
C ALA A 15 -11.42 15.45 -12.99
N LYS A 16 -11.52 16.01 -11.78
CA LYS A 16 -11.90 17.42 -11.57
C LYS A 16 -10.86 18.38 -12.15
N GLN A 17 -9.59 18.08 -12.00
CA GLN A 17 -8.47 18.89 -12.52
C GLN A 17 -8.17 18.60 -14.00
N LYS A 18 -8.80 17.58 -14.58
CA LYS A 18 -8.64 17.18 -15.99
C LYS A 18 -7.18 16.91 -16.37
N LEU A 19 -6.45 16.18 -15.51
CA LEU A 19 -5.10 15.73 -15.84
C LEU A 19 -5.15 14.83 -17.08
N ASP A 20 -4.22 15.03 -18.00
CA ASP A 20 -4.10 14.23 -19.23
C ASP A 20 -3.33 12.93 -18.95
N ILE A 21 -3.94 12.05 -18.14
CA ILE A 21 -3.40 10.74 -17.78
C ILE A 21 -4.48 9.65 -17.87
N GLY A 22 -4.06 8.44 -18.25
CA GLY A 22 -4.90 7.25 -18.14
C GLY A 22 -4.86 6.68 -16.72
N LEU A 23 -5.91 6.86 -15.92
CA LEU A 23 -5.97 6.38 -14.54
C LEU A 23 -7.02 5.28 -14.39
N LYS A 24 -6.60 4.13 -13.83
CA LYS A 24 -7.48 3.04 -13.39
C LYS A 24 -7.33 2.86 -11.88
N VAL A 25 -8.45 2.73 -11.19
CA VAL A 25 -8.47 2.55 -9.73
C VAL A 25 -9.11 1.21 -9.39
N TYR A 26 -8.42 0.43 -8.57
CA TYR A 26 -8.89 -0.85 -8.04
C TYR A 26 -8.99 -0.76 -6.52
N THR A 27 -10.12 -1.16 -5.95
CA THR A 27 -10.35 -1.14 -4.49
C THR A 27 -10.79 -2.53 -4.03
N PRO A 28 -9.87 -3.43 -3.67
CA PRO A 28 -10.23 -4.72 -3.13
C PRO A 28 -10.89 -4.53 -1.76
N ILE A 29 -12.08 -5.08 -1.59
CA ILE A 29 -12.88 -4.94 -0.36
C ILE A 29 -13.45 -6.32 -0.02
N VAL A 30 -13.16 -6.81 1.18
CA VAL A 30 -13.65 -8.09 1.70
C VAL A 30 -14.12 -7.95 3.14
N GLU A 31 -14.99 -8.84 3.55
CA GLU A 31 -15.28 -9.05 4.97
C GLU A 31 -14.21 -9.96 5.58
N ASN A 32 -13.65 -9.56 6.73
CA ASN A 32 -12.72 -10.36 7.53
C ASN A 32 -13.34 -10.61 8.91
N MET A 33 -14.23 -11.57 8.99
CA MET A 33 -15.01 -11.89 10.18
C MET A 33 -14.86 -13.36 10.55
N PRO A 34 -14.91 -13.71 11.85
CA PRO A 34 -14.94 -15.10 12.30
C PRO A 34 -16.15 -15.84 11.73
N SER A 35 -15.91 -16.96 11.06
CA SER A 35 -16.96 -17.82 10.53
C SER A 35 -16.45 -19.24 10.31
N GLY A 36 -17.34 -20.17 10.02
CA GLY A 36 -16.97 -21.55 9.67
C GLY A 36 -16.21 -21.68 8.35
N SER A 37 -16.29 -20.67 7.47
CA SER A 37 -15.62 -20.62 6.16
C SER A 37 -14.50 -19.57 6.09
N ALA A 38 -14.21 -18.86 7.20
CA ALA A 38 -13.12 -17.90 7.25
C ALA A 38 -11.75 -18.58 7.07
N ILE A 39 -10.79 -17.85 6.49
CA ILE A 39 -9.39 -18.30 6.42
C ILE A 39 -8.83 -18.54 7.81
N ARG A 40 -7.92 -19.51 7.91
CA ARG A 40 -7.30 -19.93 9.17
C ARG A 40 -5.78 -19.96 9.03
N PRO A 41 -5.03 -19.78 10.13
CA PRO A 41 -3.60 -20.04 10.14
C PRO A 41 -3.29 -21.46 9.63
N GLY A 42 -2.35 -21.58 8.70
CA GLY A 42 -2.00 -22.82 8.02
C GLY A 42 -2.68 -23.03 6.67
N ASP A 43 -3.70 -22.25 6.33
CA ASP A 43 -4.28 -22.28 4.98
C ASP A 43 -3.25 -21.76 3.96
N VAL A 44 -3.23 -22.34 2.76
CA VAL A 44 -2.41 -21.90 1.64
C VAL A 44 -3.32 -21.34 0.54
N LEU A 45 -3.15 -20.07 0.25
CA LEU A 45 -3.92 -19.36 -0.76
C LEU A 45 -3.15 -19.32 -2.08
N LYS A 46 -3.82 -19.65 -3.18
CA LYS A 46 -3.29 -19.43 -4.52
C LYS A 46 -3.71 -18.04 -5.00
N MET A 47 -2.74 -17.19 -5.26
CA MET A 47 -2.92 -15.83 -5.69
C MET A 47 -3.11 -15.74 -7.21
N ARG A 48 -3.59 -14.58 -7.68
CA ARG A 48 -3.91 -14.33 -9.08
C ARG A 48 -2.73 -14.58 -10.03
N ASN A 49 -1.52 -14.17 -9.67
CA ASN A 49 -0.32 -14.41 -10.48
C ASN A 49 0.22 -15.86 -10.39
N GLY A 50 -0.50 -16.73 -9.68
CA GLY A 50 -0.15 -18.14 -9.51
C GLY A 50 0.73 -18.46 -8.31
N LYS A 51 1.35 -17.45 -7.68
CA LYS A 51 2.10 -17.63 -6.42
C LYS A 51 1.19 -18.09 -5.31
N THR A 52 1.76 -18.71 -4.28
CA THR A 52 1.05 -19.22 -3.12
C THR A 52 1.50 -18.52 -1.84
N ILE A 53 0.54 -18.22 -0.96
CA ILE A 53 0.81 -17.59 0.35
C ILE A 53 0.23 -18.43 1.47
N GLU A 54 1.08 -18.80 2.42
CA GLU A 54 0.68 -19.41 3.69
C GLU A 54 0.12 -18.34 4.63
N VAL A 55 -1.07 -18.56 5.15
CA VAL A 55 -1.69 -17.68 6.14
C VAL A 55 -1.13 -18.01 7.52
N MET A 56 -0.36 -17.10 8.11
CA MET A 56 0.14 -17.21 9.49
C MET A 56 -0.65 -16.32 10.45
N ASN A 57 -1.18 -15.21 9.92
CA ASN A 57 -1.96 -14.23 10.68
C ASN A 57 -3.16 -13.80 9.85
N THR A 58 -4.36 -14.05 10.35
CA THR A 58 -5.61 -13.68 9.67
C THR A 58 -5.91 -12.18 9.73
N ASP A 59 -5.27 -11.43 10.62
CA ASP A 59 -5.31 -9.96 10.69
C ASP A 59 -4.31 -9.28 9.73
N ALA A 60 -3.60 -10.09 8.94
CA ALA A 60 -2.77 -9.63 7.82
C ALA A 60 -3.45 -9.95 6.47
N GLU A 61 -4.76 -9.82 6.40
CA GLU A 61 -5.58 -10.03 5.21
C GLU A 61 -5.41 -8.93 4.18
N GLY A 62 -5.18 -7.70 4.63
CA GLY A 62 -5.05 -6.52 3.77
C GLY A 62 -4.00 -6.73 2.67
N ARG A 63 -2.82 -7.26 3.02
CA ARG A 63 -1.78 -7.57 2.03
C ARG A 63 -2.15 -8.70 1.07
N LEU A 64 -3.02 -9.61 1.48
CA LEU A 64 -3.50 -10.71 0.62
C LEU A 64 -4.42 -10.18 -0.48
N ILE A 65 -5.42 -9.37 -0.11
CA ILE A 65 -6.33 -8.78 -1.10
C ILE A 65 -5.64 -7.75 -1.98
N MET A 66 -4.66 -7.01 -1.43
CA MET A 66 -3.84 -6.08 -2.23
C MET A 66 -2.95 -6.81 -3.23
N ALA A 67 -2.34 -7.93 -2.85
CA ALA A 67 -1.54 -8.75 -3.74
C ALA A 67 -2.31 -9.17 -5.01
N ASP A 68 -3.56 -9.61 -4.86
CA ASP A 68 -4.40 -9.95 -6.01
C ASP A 68 -4.78 -8.73 -6.86
N ALA A 69 -5.06 -7.58 -6.22
CA ALA A 69 -5.36 -6.35 -6.93
C ALA A 69 -4.13 -5.80 -7.70
N LEU A 70 -2.93 -5.90 -7.11
CA LEU A 70 -1.67 -5.52 -7.74
C LEU A 70 -1.36 -6.42 -8.94
N ALA A 71 -1.48 -7.75 -8.78
CA ALA A 71 -1.33 -8.68 -9.90
C ALA A 71 -2.33 -8.37 -11.04
N TYR A 72 -3.57 -8.04 -10.70
CA TYR A 72 -4.56 -7.66 -11.70
C TYR A 72 -4.21 -6.33 -12.40
N ALA A 73 -3.69 -5.36 -11.67
CA ALA A 73 -3.22 -4.11 -12.24
C ALA A 73 -2.03 -4.31 -13.18
N SER A 74 -1.09 -5.19 -12.80
CA SER A 74 0.11 -5.50 -13.58
C SER A 74 -0.21 -6.13 -14.95
N GLU A 75 -1.29 -6.94 -15.05
CA GLU A 75 -1.74 -7.50 -16.33
C GLU A 75 -2.04 -6.43 -17.39
N GLY A 76 -2.39 -5.22 -16.96
CA GLY A 76 -2.65 -4.08 -17.84
C GLY A 76 -1.41 -3.34 -18.31
N THR A 77 -0.22 -3.74 -17.88
CA THR A 77 1.08 -3.13 -18.19
C THR A 77 1.08 -1.60 -18.08
N PRO A 78 0.68 -1.02 -16.93
CA PRO A 78 0.70 0.42 -16.76
C PRO A 78 2.15 0.92 -16.66
N ASP A 79 2.36 2.23 -16.89
CA ASP A 79 3.67 2.87 -16.70
C ASP A 79 4.10 2.86 -15.23
N ILE A 80 3.13 2.95 -14.31
CA ILE A 80 3.37 2.94 -12.86
C ILE A 80 2.17 2.36 -12.11
N ILE A 81 2.45 1.69 -11.00
CA ILE A 81 1.45 1.26 -10.02
C ILE A 81 1.64 2.06 -8.73
N CYS A 82 0.55 2.65 -8.24
CA CYS A 82 0.49 3.33 -6.95
C CYS A 82 -0.54 2.62 -6.06
N ASP A 83 -0.18 2.28 -4.85
CA ASP A 83 -1.13 1.72 -3.90
C ASP A 83 -1.08 2.38 -2.52
N VAL A 84 -2.16 2.31 -1.78
CA VAL A 84 -2.30 2.94 -0.47
C VAL A 84 -3.16 2.10 0.46
N ALA A 85 -2.65 1.85 1.65
CA ALA A 85 -3.38 1.10 2.67
C ALA A 85 -3.01 1.51 4.10
N THR A 86 -3.91 1.31 5.05
CA THR A 86 -3.59 1.27 6.48
C THR A 86 -3.06 -0.12 6.81
N LEU A 87 -1.84 -0.43 6.30
CA LEU A 87 -1.42 -1.82 6.15
C LEU A 87 -0.83 -2.40 7.42
N THR A 88 0.04 -1.65 8.11
CA THR A 88 0.81 -2.23 9.20
C THR A 88 0.84 -1.40 10.48
N GLY A 89 0.61 -2.07 11.60
CA GLY A 89 0.91 -1.47 12.90
C GLY A 89 2.40 -1.13 13.07
N ALA A 90 3.28 -1.78 12.31
CA ALA A 90 4.71 -1.52 12.33
C ALA A 90 5.07 -0.13 11.78
N ALA A 91 4.44 0.30 10.67
CA ALA A 91 4.60 1.66 10.15
C ALA A 91 4.08 2.70 11.16
N TYR A 92 2.90 2.44 11.75
CA TYR A 92 2.35 3.29 12.81
C TYR A 92 3.28 3.44 14.01
N VAL A 93 3.90 2.35 14.47
CA VAL A 93 4.85 2.38 15.60
C VAL A 93 6.15 3.11 15.23
N ALA A 94 6.62 2.94 13.99
CA ALA A 94 7.87 3.54 13.52
C ALA A 94 7.77 5.05 13.29
N LEU A 95 6.66 5.52 12.66
CA LEU A 95 6.53 6.88 12.15
C LEU A 95 5.46 7.72 12.87
N GLY A 96 4.68 7.11 13.75
CA GLY A 96 3.62 7.81 14.48
C GLY A 96 2.36 8.06 13.65
N VAL A 97 1.65 9.14 13.97
CA VAL A 97 0.30 9.42 13.43
C VAL A 97 0.26 10.48 12.34
N GLU A 98 1.40 11.09 12.00
CA GLU A 98 1.45 12.24 11.10
C GLU A 98 2.24 11.96 9.81
N ILE A 99 2.97 10.85 9.77
CA ILE A 99 3.89 10.53 8.67
C ILE A 99 3.46 9.23 8.00
N GLY A 100 3.26 9.29 6.68
CA GLY A 100 3.04 8.10 5.85
C GLY A 100 4.37 7.41 5.50
N ALA A 101 4.42 6.08 5.61
CA ALA A 101 5.57 5.33 5.13
C ALA A 101 5.48 5.14 3.62
N VAL A 102 6.59 5.40 2.91
CA VAL A 102 6.70 5.24 1.46
C VAL A 102 7.69 4.13 1.15
N PHE A 103 7.31 3.25 0.23
CA PHE A 103 8.18 2.25 -0.36
C PHE A 103 8.13 2.34 -1.88
N SER A 104 9.21 1.99 -2.55
CA SER A 104 9.24 1.86 -4.01
C SER A 104 10.30 0.85 -4.40
N ASN A 105 10.07 0.12 -5.49
CA ASN A 105 11.05 -0.76 -6.13
C ASN A 105 12.01 -0.01 -7.07
N ASN A 106 11.75 1.29 -7.32
CA ASN A 106 12.57 2.17 -8.16
C ASN A 106 12.97 3.44 -7.41
N SER A 107 14.26 3.70 -7.27
CA SER A 107 14.79 4.86 -6.53
C SER A 107 14.41 6.20 -7.18
N SER A 108 14.41 6.27 -8.52
CA SER A 108 14.02 7.50 -9.22
C SER A 108 12.54 7.83 -9.00
N THR A 109 11.69 6.82 -9.04
CA THR A 109 10.26 6.95 -8.78
C THR A 109 9.99 7.38 -7.33
N LEU A 110 10.76 6.83 -6.37
CA LEU A 110 10.72 7.25 -4.97
C LEU A 110 11.11 8.71 -4.80
N ASP A 111 12.23 9.12 -5.41
CA ASP A 111 12.74 10.49 -5.34
C ASP A 111 11.75 11.48 -5.95
N ASN A 112 11.13 11.13 -7.08
CA ASN A 112 10.09 11.93 -7.73
C ASN A 112 8.86 12.09 -6.82
N PHE A 113 8.38 10.99 -6.18
CA PHE A 113 7.28 11.08 -5.24
C PHE A 113 7.60 11.98 -4.04
N LEU A 114 8.76 11.81 -3.42
CA LEU A 114 9.18 12.62 -2.27
C LEU A 114 9.41 14.09 -2.67
N SER A 115 9.94 14.34 -3.87
CA SER A 115 10.17 15.69 -4.37
C SER A 115 8.86 16.44 -4.64
N ALA A 116 7.88 15.78 -5.27
CA ALA A 116 6.54 16.34 -5.53
C ALA A 116 5.79 16.71 -4.24
N ASN A 117 6.19 16.14 -3.10
CA ASN A 117 5.52 16.33 -1.82
C ASN A 117 6.36 17.09 -0.79
N ARG A 118 7.54 17.60 -1.15
CA ARG A 118 8.48 18.24 -0.21
C ARG A 118 7.87 19.41 0.56
N ASP A 119 7.08 20.25 -0.12
CA ASP A 119 6.45 21.44 0.45
C ASP A 119 4.93 21.23 0.65
N GLY A 120 4.47 19.96 0.63
CA GLY A 120 3.08 19.60 0.78
C GLY A 120 2.59 19.60 2.24
N PHE A 121 1.28 19.44 2.41
CA PHE A 121 0.65 19.33 3.74
C PHE A 121 0.76 17.92 4.35
N GLU A 122 1.08 16.92 3.55
CA GLU A 122 1.20 15.53 3.98
C GLU A 122 2.69 15.18 4.11
N ASN A 123 3.06 14.65 5.26
CA ASN A 123 4.44 14.26 5.53
C ASN A 123 4.68 12.79 5.15
N TYR A 124 5.78 12.54 4.47
CA TYR A 124 6.18 11.20 4.03
C TYR A 124 7.61 10.88 4.43
N HIS A 125 7.86 9.63 4.76
CA HIS A 125 9.21 9.13 5.00
C HIS A 125 9.40 7.79 4.33
N SER A 126 10.49 7.65 3.56
CA SER A 126 10.81 6.39 2.90
C SER A 126 11.35 5.36 3.90
N LEU A 127 10.87 4.14 3.76
CA LEU A 127 11.45 2.97 4.42
C LEU A 127 12.06 2.05 3.34
N PRO A 128 13.14 1.30 3.65
CA PRO A 128 13.83 0.49 2.66
C PRO A 128 13.04 -0.78 2.31
N LEU A 129 13.17 -1.23 1.05
CA LEU A 129 12.85 -2.60 0.64
C LEU A 129 14.08 -3.49 0.87
N GLU A 130 14.41 -3.81 2.11
CA GLU A 130 15.57 -4.61 2.47
C GLU A 130 15.38 -6.07 2.05
N GLN A 131 15.95 -6.45 0.92
CA GLN A 131 15.71 -7.75 0.26
C GLN A 131 16.11 -8.95 1.13
N SER A 132 17.07 -8.81 2.05
CA SER A 132 17.44 -9.87 2.98
C SER A 132 16.28 -10.30 3.89
N TYR A 133 15.31 -9.39 4.12
CA TYR A 133 14.11 -9.66 4.93
C TYR A 133 13.08 -10.53 4.22
N LYS A 134 13.23 -10.83 2.92
CA LYS A 134 12.43 -11.86 2.24
C LYS A 134 12.55 -13.23 2.93
N SER A 135 13.69 -13.48 3.58
CA SER A 135 13.88 -14.68 4.41
C SER A 135 12.86 -14.80 5.56
N LEU A 136 12.37 -13.67 6.10
CA LEU A 136 11.39 -13.64 7.20
C LEU A 136 9.99 -14.04 6.75
N ILE A 137 9.67 -13.89 5.47
CA ILE A 137 8.38 -14.29 4.89
C ILE A 137 8.45 -15.59 4.08
N LYS A 138 9.57 -16.30 4.12
CA LYS A 138 9.71 -17.60 3.45
C LYS A 138 8.85 -18.65 4.14
N SER A 139 8.08 -19.42 3.36
CA SER A 139 7.29 -20.57 3.83
C SER A 139 7.99 -21.89 3.47
N SER A 140 7.64 -22.98 4.18
CA SER A 140 8.05 -24.34 3.86
C SER A 140 7.01 -25.11 3.01
N ILE A 141 5.79 -24.55 2.87
CA ILE A 141 4.65 -25.20 2.20
C ILE A 141 4.02 -24.33 1.11
N ALA A 142 4.49 -23.08 0.96
CA ALA A 142 4.06 -22.11 -0.04
C ALA A 142 5.26 -21.29 -0.52
N ASP A 143 5.09 -20.43 -1.52
CA ASP A 143 6.16 -19.54 -2.00
C ASP A 143 6.55 -18.53 -0.92
N MET A 144 5.56 -18.06 -0.16
CA MET A 144 5.77 -17.12 0.96
C MET A 144 4.69 -17.27 2.03
N LYS A 145 4.85 -16.57 3.15
CA LYS A 145 3.83 -16.45 4.20
C LYS A 145 3.43 -14.98 4.41
N ASN A 146 2.19 -14.76 4.84
CA ASN A 146 1.65 -13.40 4.98
C ASN A 146 2.16 -12.62 6.20
N SER A 147 3.00 -13.21 7.06
CA SER A 147 3.56 -12.54 8.23
C SER A 147 4.99 -12.94 8.47
N GLY A 148 5.90 -11.95 8.57
CA GLY A 148 7.32 -12.13 8.88
C GLY A 148 7.64 -12.08 10.39
N GLY A 149 6.61 -11.98 11.25
CA GLY A 149 6.81 -11.82 12.69
C GLY A 149 6.83 -10.34 13.11
N ARG A 150 7.39 -10.08 14.30
CA ARG A 150 7.32 -8.76 14.96
C ARG A 150 8.23 -7.70 14.32
N PHE A 151 9.42 -8.10 13.85
CA PHE A 151 10.45 -7.15 13.41
C PHE A 151 10.35 -6.85 11.93
N GLY A 152 10.58 -5.58 11.56
CA GLY A 152 10.53 -5.14 10.17
C GLY A 152 9.16 -5.33 9.48
N GLY A 153 8.07 -5.32 10.24
CA GLY A 153 6.73 -5.68 9.74
C GLY A 153 6.25 -4.84 8.55
N ALA A 154 6.58 -3.55 8.51
CA ALA A 154 6.26 -2.69 7.36
C ALA A 154 7.07 -3.09 6.12
N ILE A 155 8.36 -3.37 6.31
CA ILE A 155 9.26 -3.80 5.23
C ILE A 155 8.84 -5.15 4.67
N THR A 156 8.57 -6.13 5.54
CA THR A 156 8.14 -7.47 5.08
C THR A 156 6.77 -7.46 4.41
N ALA A 157 5.88 -6.55 4.80
CA ALA A 157 4.61 -6.35 4.11
C ALA A 157 4.82 -5.77 2.71
N ALA A 158 5.64 -4.73 2.58
CA ALA A 158 5.98 -4.13 1.30
C ALA A 158 6.71 -5.12 0.37
N LEU A 159 7.67 -5.91 0.91
CA LEU A 159 8.36 -6.98 0.15
C LEU A 159 7.41 -8.08 -0.35
N LEU A 160 6.35 -8.39 0.40
CA LEU A 160 5.32 -9.30 -0.07
C LEU A 160 4.56 -8.69 -1.25
N LEU A 161 4.16 -7.41 -1.16
CA LEU A 161 3.43 -6.72 -2.23
C LEU A 161 4.30 -6.55 -3.49
N GLU A 162 5.60 -6.28 -3.34
CA GLU A 162 6.55 -6.20 -4.44
C GLU A 162 6.52 -7.43 -5.36
N GLU A 163 6.25 -8.61 -4.82
CA GLU A 163 6.15 -9.87 -5.59
C GLU A 163 4.94 -9.92 -6.56
N PHE A 164 4.09 -8.91 -6.56
CA PHE A 164 2.83 -8.84 -7.32
C PHE A 164 2.73 -7.64 -8.26
N VAL A 165 3.82 -6.87 -8.42
CA VAL A 165 3.86 -5.70 -9.31
C VAL A 165 4.72 -5.94 -10.55
N ASP A 166 5.26 -7.15 -10.72
CA ASP A 166 6.18 -7.52 -11.79
C ASP A 166 7.35 -6.50 -11.91
N ASP A 167 7.79 -6.18 -13.12
CA ASP A 167 8.87 -5.21 -13.38
C ASP A 167 8.35 -3.77 -13.54
N ILE A 168 7.13 -3.48 -13.07
CA ILE A 168 6.50 -2.17 -13.18
C ILE A 168 6.98 -1.28 -12.03
N ASP A 169 7.26 -0.01 -12.33
CA ASP A 169 7.55 0.99 -11.31
C ASP A 169 6.41 1.10 -10.30
N TRP A 170 6.73 1.06 -9.03
CA TRP A 170 5.74 0.95 -7.98
C TRP A 170 6.02 1.86 -6.78
N VAL A 171 4.96 2.50 -6.28
CA VAL A 171 4.97 3.26 -5.03
C VAL A 171 3.88 2.74 -4.10
N HIS A 172 4.26 2.32 -2.91
CA HIS A 172 3.36 1.91 -1.84
C HIS A 172 3.34 2.92 -0.71
N LEU A 173 2.14 3.33 -0.29
CA LEU A 173 1.92 4.15 0.90
C LEU A 173 1.27 3.34 2.02
N ASP A 174 2.00 3.12 3.10
CA ASP A 174 1.41 2.63 4.35
C ASP A 174 0.99 3.82 5.22
N ILE A 175 -0.31 4.08 5.25
CA ILE A 175 -0.94 5.17 5.97
C ILE A 175 -1.60 4.73 7.28
N ALA A 176 -1.14 3.64 7.88
CA ALA A 176 -1.71 3.10 9.12
C ALA A 176 -1.70 4.14 10.27
N GLY A 177 -0.71 5.03 10.29
CA GLY A 177 -0.63 6.16 11.21
C GLY A 177 -1.57 7.31 10.83
N PRO A 178 -1.30 8.00 9.72
CA PRO A 178 -1.99 9.25 9.37
C PRO A 178 -3.38 9.06 8.75
N GLY A 179 -3.78 7.84 8.39
CA GLY A 179 -5.09 7.58 7.77
C GLY A 179 -6.32 7.87 8.64
N ARG A 180 -6.12 8.13 9.95
CA ARG A 180 -7.18 8.47 10.89
C ARG A 180 -6.72 9.49 11.92
N SER A 181 -7.45 10.61 12.03
CA SER A 181 -7.31 11.55 13.15
C SER A 181 -8.15 11.10 14.35
N ARG A 182 -7.59 11.28 15.55
CA ARG A 182 -8.26 10.96 16.82
C ARG A 182 -8.79 12.20 17.56
N SER A 183 -8.54 13.40 17.03
CA SER A 183 -8.98 14.65 17.61
C SER A 183 -9.29 15.67 16.52
N ASN A 184 -10.00 16.74 16.89
CA ASN A 184 -10.25 17.89 16.02
C ASN A 184 -9.15 18.97 16.13
N ASP A 185 -8.04 18.69 16.81
CA ASP A 185 -6.96 19.67 17.07
C ASP A 185 -5.92 19.70 15.93
N THR A 186 -6.15 18.95 14.86
CA THR A 186 -5.31 18.90 13.67
C THR A 186 -6.02 19.55 12.48
N ILE A 187 -5.32 19.67 11.35
CA ILE A 187 -5.94 20.13 10.08
C ILE A 187 -7.03 19.17 9.58
N TYR A 188 -7.06 17.95 10.11
CA TYR A 188 -8.07 16.95 9.79
C TYR A 188 -9.11 16.88 10.90
N PRO A 189 -10.41 16.76 10.57
CA PRO A 189 -11.44 16.46 11.55
C PRO A 189 -11.23 15.06 12.13
N GLU A 190 -11.82 14.79 13.29
CA GLU A 190 -11.84 13.43 13.84
C GLU A 190 -12.46 12.45 12.83
N GLY A 191 -11.78 11.32 12.61
CA GLY A 191 -12.19 10.29 11.65
C GLY A 191 -11.18 10.03 10.55
N GLY A 192 -11.65 9.68 9.37
CA GLY A 192 -10.79 9.46 8.20
C GLY A 192 -10.22 10.78 7.67
N THR A 193 -8.92 10.80 7.39
CA THR A 193 -8.20 12.03 6.99
C THR A 193 -8.16 12.24 5.48
N GLY A 194 -8.31 11.18 4.69
CA GLY A 194 -8.02 11.23 3.25
C GLY A 194 -6.52 11.37 2.95
N PHE A 195 -5.64 11.11 3.94
CA PHE A 195 -4.20 11.14 3.76
C PHE A 195 -3.76 10.30 2.55
N GLY A 196 -2.84 10.82 1.77
CA GLY A 196 -2.36 10.23 0.53
C GLY A 196 -3.08 10.74 -0.73
N VAL A 197 -4.23 11.41 -0.60
CA VAL A 197 -4.92 12.01 -1.77
C VAL A 197 -4.07 13.08 -2.41
N LEU A 198 -3.57 14.04 -1.61
CA LEU A 198 -2.74 15.12 -2.11
C LEU A 198 -1.38 14.61 -2.55
N GLY A 199 -0.78 13.66 -1.79
CA GLY A 199 0.51 13.10 -2.13
C GLY A 199 0.54 12.44 -3.50
N TYR A 200 -0.39 11.56 -3.78
CA TYR A 200 -0.48 10.96 -5.11
C TYR A 200 -0.94 11.94 -6.18
N PHE A 201 -1.82 12.87 -5.86
CA PHE A 201 -2.22 13.89 -6.82
C PHE A 201 -1.03 14.75 -7.27
N ASN A 202 -0.21 15.25 -6.35
CA ASN A 202 0.98 16.03 -6.66
C ASN A 202 1.97 15.23 -7.51
N PHE A 203 2.19 13.97 -7.14
CA PHE A 203 3.06 13.07 -7.89
C PHE A 203 2.55 12.85 -9.33
N LEU A 204 1.26 12.56 -9.51
CA LEU A 204 0.65 12.36 -10.83
C LEU A 204 0.62 13.65 -11.65
N LEU A 205 0.46 14.82 -11.02
CA LEU A 205 0.53 16.10 -11.69
C LEU A 205 1.93 16.36 -12.26
N ASP A 206 2.98 16.07 -11.50
CA ASP A 206 4.35 16.19 -11.99
C ASP A 206 4.64 15.22 -13.14
N GLN A 207 4.11 13.99 -13.08
CA GLN A 207 4.23 13.01 -14.17
C GLN A 207 3.50 13.47 -15.45
N SER A 208 2.35 14.14 -15.33
CA SER A 208 1.59 14.63 -16.49
C SER A 208 2.24 15.81 -17.21
N ASN A 209 3.19 16.50 -16.57
CA ASN A 209 3.90 17.65 -17.14
C ASN A 209 5.24 17.28 -17.81
N ASN A 210 5.69 16.04 -17.68
CA ASN A 210 6.93 15.52 -18.26
C ASN A 210 6.65 14.63 -19.47
#